data_fc9fb45b6fb3c7253722273038da520d
#
_entry.id   fc9fb45b6fb3c7253722273038da520d
#
_cell.length_a   1.000
_cell.length_b   1.000
_cell.length_c   1.000
_cell.angle_alpha   90.00
_cell.angle_beta   90.00
_cell.angle_gamma   90.00
#
_symmetry.space_group_name_H-M   'P 1'
#
loop_
_entity.id
_entity.type
_entity.pdbx_description
1 polymer ?
#
loop_
_entity_poly.entity_id
_entity_poly.type
_entity_poly.pdbx_seq_one_letter_code
_entity_poly.pdbx_strand_id
1 'polypeptide(L)'
;MYGLLDRVGDALAEERERLELKAIEMTRRNNEQTVAGRHRMMRRADREVADPQQVEAIIATCKIVSLAYTDAEGITIVPLNFGYVFDTESNHLTLYFHGSATGRKMDAVKAAGNALPVAFEMATDCEVVEGRTLCNWGEAFKSIVGNGTASIIDNLDEARQGLALLMKQQAGMEHVEFTDQQVRAVTVWKVEADYLTAKVREKPQPHMH
;
A
#
# COMPACT_ATOMS: atom_id res chain seq x y z
N MET A 1 6.11 38.94 -36.51
CA MET A 1 5.85 37.54 -36.97
C MET A 1 6.28 36.50 -35.94
N TYR A 2 7.19 36.77 -34.98
CA TYR A 2 7.67 35.81 -33.98
C TYR A 2 6.65 35.50 -32.84
N GLY A 3 5.79 36.45 -32.47
CA GLY A 3 4.88 36.24 -31.32
C GLY A 3 3.64 35.37 -31.61
N LEU A 4 3.36 34.99 -32.84
CA LEU A 4 2.24 34.12 -33.19
C LEU A 4 2.63 32.64 -33.09
N LEU A 5 3.87 32.30 -33.40
CA LEU A 5 4.40 30.95 -33.33
C LEU A 5 4.59 30.48 -31.87
N ASP A 6 5.03 31.38 -30.98
CA ASP A 6 5.17 31.08 -29.56
C ASP A 6 3.80 30.79 -28.90
N ARG A 7 2.77 31.58 -29.20
CA ARG A 7 1.41 31.33 -28.65
C ARG A 7 0.76 30.03 -29.16
N VAL A 8 1.10 29.62 -30.38
CA VAL A 8 0.61 28.34 -30.92
C VAL A 8 1.36 27.16 -30.23
N GLY A 9 2.67 27.33 -29.95
CA GLY A 9 3.46 26.36 -29.22
C GLY A 9 2.93 26.13 -27.80
N ASP A 10 2.65 27.25 -27.07
CA ASP A 10 2.12 27.18 -25.71
C ASP A 10 0.72 26.54 -25.67
N ALA A 11 -0.17 26.90 -26.59
CA ALA A 11 -1.51 26.30 -26.67
C ALA A 11 -1.49 24.80 -27.00
N LEU A 12 -0.54 24.35 -27.82
CA LEU A 12 -0.36 22.93 -28.12
C LEU A 12 0.24 22.16 -26.93
N ALA A 13 1.11 22.78 -26.15
CA ALA A 13 1.66 22.19 -24.92
C ALA A 13 0.58 22.02 -23.84
N GLU A 14 -0.25 23.06 -23.63
CA GLU A 14 -1.39 22.99 -22.70
C GLU A 14 -2.42 21.93 -23.09
N GLU A 15 -2.76 21.81 -24.37
CA GLU A 15 -3.71 20.80 -24.85
C GLU A 15 -3.14 19.39 -24.74
N ARG A 16 -1.84 19.21 -24.96
CA ARG A 16 -1.15 17.93 -24.76
C ARG A 16 -1.18 17.49 -23.29
N GLU A 17 -0.84 18.39 -22.37
CA GLU A 17 -0.89 18.14 -20.93
C GLU A 17 -2.32 17.77 -20.47
N ARG A 18 -3.31 18.50 -20.97
CA ARG A 18 -4.73 18.22 -20.71
C ARG A 18 -5.17 16.84 -21.23
N LEU A 19 -4.69 16.43 -22.40
CA LEU A 19 -4.98 15.09 -22.96
C LEU A 19 -4.28 13.98 -22.18
N GLU A 20 -3.05 14.20 -21.72
CA GLU A 20 -2.32 13.27 -20.87
C GLU A 20 -3.02 13.07 -19.51
N LEU A 21 -3.46 14.16 -18.86
CA LEU A 21 -4.24 14.11 -17.62
C LEU A 21 -5.57 13.36 -17.79
N LYS A 22 -6.30 13.61 -18.90
CA LYS A 22 -7.53 12.87 -19.20
C LYS A 22 -7.29 11.39 -19.47
N ALA A 23 -6.20 11.03 -20.13
CA ALA A 23 -5.84 9.65 -20.38
C ALA A 23 -5.50 8.90 -19.08
N ILE A 24 -4.80 9.57 -18.15
CA ILE A 24 -4.50 9.06 -16.81
C ILE A 24 -5.80 8.83 -16.03
N GLU A 25 -6.70 9.81 -16.03
CA GLU A 25 -7.97 9.73 -15.31
C GLU A 25 -8.90 8.64 -15.91
N MET A 26 -8.92 8.48 -17.23
CA MET A 26 -9.68 7.43 -17.91
C MET A 26 -9.12 6.02 -17.62
N THR A 27 -7.79 5.89 -17.58
CA THR A 27 -7.11 4.64 -17.22
C THR A 27 -7.40 4.28 -15.76
N ARG A 28 -7.38 5.28 -14.86
CA ARG A 28 -7.73 5.12 -13.45
C ARG A 28 -9.18 4.66 -13.27
N ARG A 29 -10.16 5.31 -13.93
CA ARG A 29 -11.57 4.91 -13.86
C ARG A 29 -11.83 3.51 -14.42
N ASN A 30 -11.16 3.13 -15.51
CA ASN A 30 -11.26 1.78 -16.06
C ASN A 30 -10.65 0.74 -15.13
N ASN A 31 -9.57 1.07 -14.44
CA ASN A 31 -8.95 0.19 -13.43
C ASN A 31 -9.86 0.05 -12.20
N GLU A 32 -10.43 1.12 -11.69
CA GLU A 32 -11.38 1.11 -10.58
C GLU A 32 -12.61 0.24 -10.89
N GLN A 33 -13.19 0.33 -12.10
CA GLN A 33 -14.31 -0.50 -12.53
C GLN A 33 -13.93 -1.99 -12.71
N THR A 34 -12.73 -2.28 -13.20
CA THR A 34 -12.25 -3.67 -13.36
C THR A 34 -11.86 -4.29 -12.01
N VAL A 35 -11.35 -3.52 -11.08
CA VAL A 35 -10.97 -3.98 -9.73
C VAL A 35 -12.22 -4.21 -8.89
N ALA A 36 -13.18 -3.27 -8.86
CA ALA A 36 -14.43 -3.42 -8.12
C ALA A 36 -15.26 -4.66 -8.55
N GLY A 37 -15.18 -5.07 -9.84
CA GLY A 37 -15.85 -6.26 -10.34
C GLY A 37 -15.15 -7.59 -10.02
N ARG A 38 -13.89 -7.57 -9.57
CA ARG A 38 -13.10 -8.78 -9.27
C ARG A 38 -13.14 -9.20 -7.81
N HIS A 39 -13.51 -8.31 -6.89
CA HIS A 39 -13.45 -8.59 -5.46
C HIS A 39 -14.83 -8.95 -4.92
N ARG A 40 -14.87 -10.09 -4.23
CA ARG A 40 -16.06 -10.54 -3.54
C ARG A 40 -16.32 -9.66 -2.32
N MET A 41 -17.58 -9.28 -2.09
CA MET A 41 -17.99 -8.59 -0.86
C MET A 41 -17.57 -9.39 0.39
N MET A 42 -17.16 -8.67 1.43
CA MET A 42 -16.77 -9.28 2.69
C MET A 42 -17.95 -10.05 3.30
N ARG A 43 -17.76 -11.35 3.61
CA ARG A 43 -18.78 -12.18 4.22
C ARG A 43 -19.30 -11.62 5.56
N ARG A 44 -18.41 -11.01 6.32
CA ARG A 44 -18.72 -10.34 7.59
C ARG A 44 -18.70 -8.82 7.38
N ALA A 45 -19.64 -8.34 6.57
CA ALA A 45 -19.81 -6.91 6.29
C ALA A 45 -20.08 -6.07 7.58
N ASP A 46 -20.63 -6.72 8.61
CA ASP A 46 -20.78 -6.13 9.96
C ASP A 46 -19.46 -5.73 10.64
N ARG A 47 -18.32 -6.14 10.10
CA ARG A 47 -16.96 -5.85 10.61
C ARG A 47 -16.13 -5.02 9.65
N GLU A 48 -16.67 -4.69 8.51
CA GLU A 48 -15.98 -3.88 7.51
C GLU A 48 -15.83 -2.45 8.00
N VAL A 49 -14.65 -1.88 7.79
CA VAL A 49 -14.34 -0.48 8.05
C VAL A 49 -14.22 0.22 6.70
N ALA A 50 -15.22 1.05 6.39
CA ALA A 50 -15.28 1.80 5.14
C ALA A 50 -14.79 3.25 5.27
N ASP A 51 -14.67 3.78 6.48
CA ASP A 51 -14.19 5.13 6.75
C ASP A 51 -12.66 5.21 6.54
N PRO A 52 -12.16 5.98 5.55
CA PRO A 52 -10.74 6.07 5.25
C PRO A 52 -9.88 6.54 6.42
N GLN A 53 -10.39 7.40 7.29
CA GLN A 53 -9.66 7.86 8.47
C GLN A 53 -9.43 6.72 9.48
N GLN A 54 -10.43 5.85 9.65
CA GLN A 54 -10.29 4.65 10.48
C GLN A 54 -9.36 3.62 9.84
N VAL A 55 -9.39 3.48 8.51
CA VAL A 55 -8.44 2.63 7.77
C VAL A 55 -7.01 3.11 8.01
N GLU A 56 -6.73 4.40 7.86
CA GLU A 56 -5.42 4.98 8.12
C GLU A 56 -4.97 4.76 9.57
N ALA A 57 -5.87 4.94 10.54
CA ALA A 57 -5.58 4.69 11.95
C ALA A 57 -5.17 3.23 12.21
N ILE A 58 -5.75 2.26 11.50
CA ILE A 58 -5.34 0.85 11.59
C ILE A 58 -3.94 0.67 10.98
N ILE A 59 -3.67 1.21 9.80
CA ILE A 59 -2.36 1.12 9.15
C ILE A 59 -1.27 1.71 10.05
N ALA A 60 -1.53 2.86 10.66
CA ALA A 60 -0.59 3.56 11.53
C ALA A 60 -0.15 2.74 12.75
N THR A 61 -1.01 1.86 13.27
CA THR A 61 -0.69 1.01 14.43
C THR A 61 0.05 -0.27 14.04
N CYS A 62 -0.03 -0.71 12.77
CA CYS A 62 0.65 -1.89 12.28
C CYS A 62 2.16 -1.64 12.15
N LYS A 63 2.99 -2.61 12.53
CA LYS A 63 4.46 -2.53 12.43
C LYS A 63 5.04 -3.49 11.40
N ILE A 64 4.31 -4.56 11.12
CA ILE A 64 4.71 -5.60 10.16
C ILE A 64 3.58 -5.78 9.16
N VAL A 65 3.96 -5.96 7.91
CA VAL A 65 3.08 -6.42 6.84
C VAL A 65 3.59 -7.75 6.32
N SER A 66 2.70 -8.71 6.16
CA SER A 66 2.97 -10.00 5.50
C SER A 66 2.70 -9.84 4.01
N LEU A 67 3.73 -9.97 3.18
CA LEU A 67 3.64 -9.85 1.73
C LEU A 67 3.73 -11.22 1.08
N ALA A 68 2.72 -11.59 0.31
CA ALA A 68 2.66 -12.85 -0.44
C ALA A 68 2.82 -12.60 -1.94
N TYR A 69 3.57 -13.46 -2.61
CA TYR A 69 3.74 -13.45 -4.07
C TYR A 69 4.00 -14.86 -4.59
N THR A 70 3.96 -15.02 -5.91
CA THR A 70 4.29 -16.26 -6.60
C THR A 70 5.48 -16.02 -7.55
N ASP A 71 6.44 -16.93 -7.53
CA ASP A 71 7.58 -16.96 -8.45
C ASP A 71 7.80 -18.38 -8.99
N ALA A 72 8.95 -18.63 -9.62
CA ALA A 72 9.28 -19.95 -10.18
C ALA A 72 9.39 -21.07 -9.12
N GLU A 73 9.63 -20.72 -7.85
CA GLU A 73 9.69 -21.67 -6.74
C GLU A 73 8.32 -21.90 -6.07
N GLY A 74 7.28 -21.16 -6.51
CA GLY A 74 5.91 -21.25 -5.99
C GLY A 74 5.50 -20.07 -5.11
N ILE A 75 4.40 -20.26 -4.38
CA ILE A 75 3.86 -19.25 -3.48
C ILE A 75 4.78 -19.08 -2.27
N THR A 76 5.04 -17.84 -1.89
CA THR A 76 5.78 -17.51 -0.68
C THR A 76 5.16 -16.33 0.07
N ILE A 77 5.50 -16.19 1.34
CA ILE A 77 5.10 -15.06 2.19
C ILE A 77 6.32 -14.57 2.98
N VAL A 78 6.47 -13.26 3.10
CA VAL A 78 7.54 -12.62 3.86
C VAL A 78 7.00 -11.53 4.77
N PRO A 79 7.31 -11.56 6.09
CA PRO A 79 7.00 -10.46 6.99
C PRO A 79 8.02 -9.34 6.80
N LEU A 80 7.55 -8.11 6.71
CA LEU A 80 8.37 -6.93 6.44
C LEU A 80 7.92 -5.76 7.32
N ASN A 81 8.87 -4.96 7.79
CA ASN A 81 8.56 -3.61 8.26
C ASN A 81 8.39 -2.67 7.07
N PHE A 82 7.60 -1.63 7.24
CA PHE A 82 7.20 -0.75 6.15
C PHE A 82 7.06 0.71 6.59
N GLY A 83 7.16 1.63 5.62
CA GLY A 83 6.60 2.97 5.68
C GLY A 83 5.39 3.04 4.75
N TYR A 84 4.55 4.07 4.86
CA TYR A 84 3.39 4.19 4.01
C TYR A 84 3.00 5.63 3.69
N VAL A 85 2.25 5.78 2.60
CA VAL A 85 1.38 6.91 2.31
C VAL A 85 -0.02 6.36 2.10
N PHE A 86 -1.00 6.95 2.76
CA PHE A 86 -2.40 6.66 2.54
C PHE A 86 -3.15 7.94 2.18
N ASP A 87 -3.71 7.97 1.00
CA ASP A 87 -4.57 9.05 0.53
C ASP A 87 -6.03 8.74 0.89
N THR A 88 -6.56 9.45 1.87
CA THR A 88 -7.92 9.26 2.37
C THR A 88 -9.01 9.71 1.38
N GLU A 89 -8.68 10.55 0.40
CA GLU A 89 -9.65 10.99 -0.62
C GLU A 89 -9.85 9.92 -1.69
N SER A 90 -8.75 9.28 -2.12
CA SER A 90 -8.78 8.22 -3.14
C SER A 90 -8.79 6.82 -2.56
N ASN A 91 -8.62 6.67 -1.24
CA ASN A 91 -8.46 5.38 -0.56
C ASN A 91 -7.28 4.57 -1.12
N HIS A 92 -6.21 5.27 -1.55
CA HIS A 92 -5.03 4.68 -2.16
C HIS A 92 -3.90 4.52 -1.15
N LEU A 93 -3.36 3.31 -1.06
CA LEU A 93 -2.24 2.95 -0.18
C LEU A 93 -0.99 2.66 -0.99
N THR A 94 0.12 3.32 -0.62
CA THR A 94 1.46 2.95 -1.07
C THR A 94 2.28 2.52 0.14
N LEU A 95 2.85 1.32 0.08
CA LEU A 95 3.77 0.78 1.07
C LEU A 95 5.21 0.90 0.57
N TYR A 96 6.12 1.37 1.42
CA TYR A 96 7.54 1.53 1.11
C TYR A 96 8.39 0.59 1.94
N PHE A 97 9.41 0.04 1.30
CA PHE A 97 10.31 -0.96 1.87
C PHE A 97 11.75 -0.69 1.48
N HIS A 98 12.69 -1.24 2.25
CA HIS A 98 14.09 -1.27 1.85
C HIS A 98 14.72 -2.65 2.11
N GLY A 99 15.83 -2.92 1.45
CA GLY A 99 16.55 -4.17 1.66
C GLY A 99 17.75 -4.34 0.73
N SER A 100 18.18 -5.59 0.59
CA SER A 100 19.23 -5.96 -0.36
C SER A 100 18.72 -5.87 -1.80
N ALA A 101 19.63 -5.56 -2.74
CA ALA A 101 19.37 -5.61 -4.18
C ALA A 101 19.24 -7.03 -4.74
N THR A 102 19.54 -8.05 -3.93
CA THR A 102 19.55 -9.47 -4.30
C THR A 102 18.67 -10.29 -3.38
N GLY A 103 18.34 -11.50 -3.83
CA GLY A 103 17.52 -12.47 -3.10
C GLY A 103 16.17 -12.67 -3.73
N ARG A 104 15.52 -13.81 -3.41
CA ARG A 104 14.33 -14.36 -4.03
C ARG A 104 13.25 -13.30 -4.36
N LYS A 105 12.94 -12.41 -3.41
CA LYS A 105 11.93 -11.36 -3.61
C LYS A 105 12.33 -10.36 -4.70
N MET A 106 13.57 -9.87 -4.66
CA MET A 106 14.05 -8.91 -5.66
C MET A 106 14.21 -9.55 -7.04
N ASP A 107 14.61 -10.82 -7.07
CA ASP A 107 14.69 -11.59 -8.32
C ASP A 107 13.29 -11.79 -8.92
N ALA A 108 12.27 -12.04 -8.10
CA ALA A 108 10.88 -12.14 -8.54
C ALA A 108 10.36 -10.80 -9.11
N VAL A 109 10.64 -9.66 -8.44
CA VAL A 109 10.25 -8.32 -8.95
C VAL A 109 10.91 -8.03 -10.30
N LYS A 110 12.21 -8.33 -10.44
CA LYS A 110 12.93 -8.15 -11.70
C LYS A 110 12.41 -9.07 -12.80
N ALA A 111 12.16 -10.34 -12.50
CA ALA A 111 11.62 -11.32 -13.44
C ALA A 111 10.21 -10.94 -13.95
N ALA A 112 9.43 -10.26 -13.12
CA ALA A 112 8.12 -9.71 -13.46
C ALA A 112 8.19 -8.36 -14.21
N GLY A 113 9.36 -7.93 -14.67
CA GLY A 113 9.54 -6.66 -15.37
C GLY A 113 9.29 -5.44 -14.49
N ASN A 114 9.67 -5.51 -13.22
CA ASN A 114 9.44 -4.47 -12.20
C ASN A 114 7.96 -4.19 -11.91
N ALA A 115 7.09 -5.19 -12.06
CA ALA A 115 5.66 -5.12 -11.82
C ALA A 115 5.13 -6.46 -11.28
N LEU A 116 5.60 -6.87 -10.09
CA LEU A 116 5.23 -8.15 -9.49
C LEU A 116 3.87 -8.04 -8.79
N PRO A 117 2.84 -8.83 -9.19
CA PRO A 117 1.59 -8.90 -8.45
C PRO A 117 1.81 -9.50 -7.06
N VAL A 118 1.27 -8.85 -6.04
CA VAL A 118 1.40 -9.26 -4.64
C VAL A 118 0.07 -9.18 -3.92
N ALA A 119 -0.07 -9.96 -2.85
CA ALA A 119 -1.10 -9.77 -1.83
C ALA A 119 -0.42 -9.39 -0.51
N PHE A 120 -1.10 -8.62 0.32
CA PHE A 120 -0.57 -8.23 1.62
C PHE A 120 -1.64 -8.30 2.72
N GLU A 121 -1.16 -8.53 3.93
CA GLU A 121 -1.97 -8.51 5.15
C GLU A 121 -1.17 -7.89 6.29
N MET A 122 -1.86 -7.10 7.11
CA MET A 122 -1.34 -6.61 8.38
C MET A 122 -2.45 -6.64 9.43
N ALA A 123 -2.08 -6.96 10.68
CA ALA A 123 -3.00 -6.98 11.80
C ALA A 123 -2.39 -6.32 13.03
N THR A 124 -3.28 -5.80 13.88
CA THR A 124 -2.94 -5.16 15.15
C THR A 124 -4.06 -5.36 16.17
N ASP A 125 -3.81 -4.99 17.43
CA ASP A 125 -4.76 -5.06 18.54
C ASP A 125 -5.37 -6.46 18.71
N CYS A 126 -4.52 -7.49 18.52
CA CYS A 126 -4.93 -8.88 18.66
C CYS A 126 -5.07 -9.24 20.14
N GLU A 127 -6.29 -9.61 20.57
CA GLU A 127 -6.60 -9.97 21.94
C GLU A 127 -7.59 -11.13 21.98
N VAL A 128 -7.29 -12.15 22.81
CA VAL A 128 -8.17 -13.32 22.97
C VAL A 128 -9.51 -12.90 23.59
N VAL A 129 -10.59 -13.39 23.00
CA VAL A 129 -11.96 -13.20 23.49
C VAL A 129 -12.50 -14.55 23.95
N GLU A 130 -12.80 -14.66 25.23
CA GLU A 130 -13.39 -15.85 25.83
C GLU A 130 -14.83 -16.05 25.35
N GLY A 131 -15.19 -17.29 25.05
CA GLY A 131 -16.54 -17.69 24.66
C GLY A 131 -17.16 -18.61 25.70
N ARG A 132 -18.51 -18.69 25.70
CA ARG A 132 -19.26 -19.59 26.60
C ARG A 132 -18.91 -21.06 26.42
N THR A 133 -18.49 -21.47 25.25
CA THR A 133 -17.97 -22.79 24.90
C THR A 133 -16.65 -22.65 24.18
N LEU A 134 -15.84 -23.71 24.17
CA LEU A 134 -14.53 -23.68 23.50
C LEU A 134 -14.60 -23.26 22.04
N CYS A 135 -15.64 -23.66 21.29
CA CYS A 135 -15.84 -23.28 19.89
C CYS A 135 -16.23 -21.80 19.70
N ASN A 136 -16.61 -21.10 20.74
CA ASN A 136 -17.00 -19.70 20.71
C ASN A 136 -15.84 -18.74 21.07
N TRP A 137 -14.72 -19.30 21.50
CA TRP A 137 -13.50 -18.49 21.70
C TRP A 137 -13.06 -17.89 20.37
N GLY A 138 -12.45 -16.74 20.44
CA GLY A 138 -11.99 -16.04 19.26
C GLY A 138 -11.01 -14.95 19.63
N GLU A 139 -10.78 -14.05 18.68
CA GLU A 139 -9.83 -12.95 18.85
C GLU A 139 -10.47 -11.65 18.41
N ALA A 140 -10.33 -10.60 19.20
CA ALA A 140 -10.52 -9.22 18.77
C ALA A 140 -9.28 -8.82 17.96
N PHE A 141 -9.47 -8.07 16.89
CA PHE A 141 -8.37 -7.62 16.05
C PHE A 141 -8.81 -6.50 15.11
N LYS A 142 -7.82 -5.77 14.60
CA LYS A 142 -7.94 -4.90 13.44
C LYS A 142 -7.02 -5.40 12.36
N SER A 143 -7.47 -5.44 11.11
CA SER A 143 -6.65 -5.94 10.00
C SER A 143 -6.94 -5.20 8.70
N ILE A 144 -5.90 -5.14 7.85
CA ILE A 144 -5.97 -4.72 6.45
C ILE A 144 -5.53 -5.91 5.60
N VAL A 145 -6.30 -6.18 4.56
CA VAL A 145 -5.94 -7.16 3.53
C VAL A 145 -6.07 -6.47 2.18
N GLY A 146 -5.08 -6.63 1.33
CA GLY A 146 -5.10 -6.04 0.01
C GLY A 146 -4.23 -6.78 -1.00
N ASN A 147 -4.26 -6.31 -2.21
CA ASN A 147 -3.36 -6.71 -3.28
C ASN A 147 -2.91 -5.48 -4.07
N GLY A 148 -1.84 -5.64 -4.82
CA GLY A 148 -1.23 -4.55 -5.56
C GLY A 148 -0.03 -5.02 -6.35
N THR A 149 0.76 -4.05 -6.79
CA THR A 149 1.93 -4.27 -7.62
C THR A 149 3.19 -3.81 -6.90
N ALA A 150 4.17 -4.72 -6.77
CA ALA A 150 5.48 -4.42 -6.22
C ALA A 150 6.44 -3.96 -7.31
N SER A 151 7.18 -2.87 -7.08
CA SER A 151 8.18 -2.31 -7.98
C SER A 151 9.39 -1.73 -7.25
N ILE A 152 10.58 -1.85 -7.84
CA ILE A 152 11.81 -1.18 -7.39
C ILE A 152 11.73 0.28 -7.79
N ILE A 153 12.18 1.17 -6.91
CA ILE A 153 12.17 2.62 -7.13
C ILE A 153 13.55 3.05 -7.65
N ASP A 154 13.58 3.61 -8.86
CA ASP A 154 14.79 4.14 -9.49
C ASP A 154 15.00 5.63 -9.19
N ASN A 155 13.92 6.36 -8.90
CA ASN A 155 13.98 7.78 -8.56
C ASN A 155 14.57 7.98 -7.16
N LEU A 156 15.68 8.73 -7.06
CA LEU A 156 16.42 8.91 -5.81
C LEU A 156 15.61 9.71 -4.76
N ASP A 157 14.80 10.67 -5.19
CA ASP A 157 14.02 11.50 -4.27
C ASP A 157 12.83 10.73 -3.73
N GLU A 158 12.15 9.93 -4.56
CA GLU A 158 11.11 9.00 -4.10
C GLU A 158 11.68 7.95 -3.15
N ALA A 159 12.86 7.39 -3.46
CA ALA A 159 13.53 6.43 -2.58
C ALA A 159 13.88 7.05 -1.22
N ARG A 160 14.38 8.30 -1.20
CA ARG A 160 14.66 9.05 0.03
C ARG A 160 13.39 9.27 0.85
N GLN A 161 12.30 9.66 0.20
CA GLN A 161 11.00 9.82 0.84
C GLN A 161 10.50 8.51 1.43
N GLY A 162 10.58 7.41 0.69
CA GLY A 162 10.20 6.08 1.17
C GLY A 162 10.97 5.65 2.43
N LEU A 163 12.28 5.91 2.48
CA LEU A 163 13.10 5.66 3.66
C LEU A 163 12.69 6.53 4.85
N ALA A 164 12.38 7.80 4.64
CA ALA A 164 11.91 8.71 5.70
C ALA A 164 10.56 8.23 6.26
N LEU A 165 9.63 7.83 5.41
CA LEU A 165 8.33 7.27 5.81
C LEU A 165 8.48 5.97 6.61
N LEU A 166 9.45 5.14 6.24
CA LEU A 166 9.76 3.91 6.98
C LEU A 166 10.27 4.25 8.38
N MET A 167 11.19 5.23 8.52
CA MET A 167 11.68 5.67 9.83
C MET A 167 10.57 6.31 10.68
N LYS A 168 9.68 7.08 10.07
CA LYS A 168 8.50 7.62 10.72
C LYS A 168 7.62 6.49 11.27
N GLN A 169 7.24 5.52 10.45
CA GLN A 169 6.36 4.42 10.84
C GLN A 169 6.98 3.50 11.89
N GLN A 170 8.27 3.16 11.76
CA GLN A 170 8.91 2.19 12.64
C GLN A 170 9.45 2.80 13.93
N ALA A 171 10.05 4.00 13.85
CA ALA A 171 10.78 4.62 14.93
C ALA A 171 10.14 5.93 15.45
N GLY A 172 9.06 6.41 14.84
CA GLY A 172 8.41 7.68 15.21
C GLY A 172 9.24 8.92 14.87
N MET A 173 10.18 8.80 13.93
CA MET A 173 11.05 9.91 13.53
C MET A 173 10.37 10.75 12.45
N GLU A 174 9.88 11.95 12.81
CA GLU A 174 9.17 12.84 11.88
C GLU A 174 10.09 13.54 10.87
N HIS A 175 11.34 13.82 11.25
CA HIS A 175 12.30 14.53 10.41
C HIS A 175 13.59 13.73 10.30
N VAL A 176 13.74 13.05 9.17
CA VAL A 176 14.93 12.25 8.86
C VAL A 176 15.44 12.66 7.49
N GLU A 177 16.70 13.05 7.42
CA GLU A 177 17.38 13.35 6.17
C GLU A 177 18.37 12.23 5.82
N PHE A 178 18.28 11.74 4.60
CA PHE A 178 19.22 10.77 4.05
C PHE A 178 20.09 11.41 2.99
N THR A 179 21.39 11.22 3.08
CA THR A 179 22.32 11.57 2.00
C THR A 179 22.13 10.65 0.80
N ASP A 180 22.50 11.09 -0.39
CA ASP A 180 22.48 10.27 -1.60
C ASP A 180 23.23 8.95 -1.43
N GLN A 181 24.36 8.99 -0.73
CA GLN A 181 25.17 7.81 -0.47
C GLN A 181 24.39 6.77 0.38
N GLN A 182 23.67 7.21 1.39
CA GLN A 182 22.85 6.33 2.24
C GLN A 182 21.69 5.73 1.46
N VAL A 183 20.99 6.53 0.62
CA VAL A 183 19.90 6.05 -0.22
C VAL A 183 20.40 4.99 -1.22
N ARG A 184 21.56 5.24 -1.87
CA ARG A 184 22.16 4.31 -2.84
C ARG A 184 22.74 3.03 -2.22
N ALA A 185 22.95 3.01 -0.89
CA ALA A 185 23.46 1.83 -0.19
C ALA A 185 22.43 0.70 -0.03
N VAL A 186 21.16 0.97 -0.27
CA VAL A 186 20.05 0.02 -0.14
C VAL A 186 19.17 0.04 -1.38
N THR A 187 18.42 -1.03 -1.61
CA THR A 187 17.35 -1.03 -2.62
C THR A 187 16.07 -0.62 -1.95
N VAL A 188 15.47 0.48 -2.41
CA VAL A 188 14.13 0.90 -2.01
C VAL A 188 13.13 0.42 -3.06
N TRP A 189 12.01 -0.08 -2.59
CA TRP A 189 10.94 -0.58 -3.43
C TRP A 189 9.59 -0.31 -2.78
N LYS A 190 8.51 -0.37 -3.56
CA LYS A 190 7.17 -0.05 -3.08
C LYS A 190 6.16 -1.11 -3.51
N VAL A 191 5.01 -1.10 -2.85
CA VAL A 191 3.77 -1.74 -3.31
C VAL A 191 2.71 -0.66 -3.43
N GLU A 192 2.17 -0.50 -4.63
CA GLU A 192 0.99 0.32 -4.88
C GLU A 192 -0.24 -0.59 -4.81
N ALA A 193 -1.13 -0.31 -3.87
CA ALA A 193 -2.32 -1.13 -3.67
C ALA A 193 -3.36 -0.85 -4.76
N ASP A 194 -3.79 -1.90 -5.45
CA ASP A 194 -4.92 -1.86 -6.38
C ASP A 194 -6.26 -1.92 -5.64
N TYR A 195 -6.26 -2.60 -4.49
CA TYR A 195 -7.44 -2.84 -3.68
C TYR A 195 -7.06 -3.19 -2.25
N LEU A 196 -7.82 -2.70 -1.29
CA LEU A 196 -7.70 -3.10 0.12
C LEU A 196 -9.08 -3.16 0.80
N THR A 197 -9.14 -3.96 1.86
CA THR A 197 -10.24 -4.00 2.80
C THR A 197 -9.74 -3.90 4.22
N ALA A 198 -10.48 -3.19 5.06
CA ALA A 198 -10.21 -3.09 6.48
C ALA A 198 -11.29 -3.80 7.28
N LYS A 199 -10.89 -4.43 8.37
CA LYS A 199 -11.78 -5.21 9.22
C LYS A 199 -11.45 -5.01 10.68
N VAL A 200 -12.51 -4.82 11.49
CA VAL A 200 -12.42 -4.74 12.94
C VAL A 200 -13.33 -5.80 13.56
N ARG A 201 -12.81 -6.53 14.53
CA ARG A 201 -13.60 -7.32 15.46
C ARG A 201 -13.34 -6.78 16.85
N GLU A 202 -14.34 -6.04 17.36
CA GLU A 202 -14.30 -5.46 18.70
C GLU A 202 -14.31 -6.56 19.78
N LYS A 203 -13.64 -6.26 20.89
CA LYS A 203 -13.82 -7.04 22.11
C LYS A 203 -15.25 -6.80 22.66
N PRO A 204 -16.03 -7.86 22.95
CA PRO A 204 -17.31 -7.68 23.59
C PRO A 204 -17.17 -6.89 24.88
N GLN A 205 -18.00 -5.87 25.06
CA GLN A 205 -18.03 -5.16 26.32
C GLN A 205 -18.55 -6.09 27.42
N PRO A 206 -17.95 -6.07 28.63
CA PRO A 206 -18.51 -6.79 29.77
C PRO A 206 -19.94 -6.31 29.98
N HIS A 207 -20.90 -7.22 29.98
CA HIS A 207 -22.26 -6.88 30.42
C HIS A 207 -22.15 -6.43 31.86
N MET A 208 -22.35 -5.14 32.13
CA MET A 208 -22.59 -4.66 33.48
C MET A 208 -23.94 -5.24 33.91
N HIS A 209 -23.89 -6.21 34.82
CA HIS A 209 -25.06 -6.75 35.51
C HIS A 209 -25.43 -5.85 36.70
#